data_f8c3c8cd4975ceae81aee452602a3393
#
_entry.id   f8c3c8cd4975ceae81aee452602a3393
#
_cell.length_a   1.000
_cell.length_b   1.000
_cell.length_c   1.000
_cell.angle_alpha   90.00
_cell.angle_beta   90.00
_cell.angle_gamma   90.00
#
_symmetry.space_group_name_H-M   'P 1'
#
loop_
_entity.id
_entity.type
_entity.pdbx_description
1 polymer ?
#
loop_
_entity_poly.entity_id
_entity_poly.type
_entity_poly.pdbx_seq_one_letter_code
_entity_poly.pdbx_strand_id
1 'polypeptide(L)'
;RDDPDDTDRASGSSQVSTVSDPSYAQARKLDVDIDKGVIRVSEKEGISQIQVNVQDTYNRTQCYMDEFTLKVKRESGRSRGNEAPRIEILIPAGYGLDKLSLDMGAAECTVLGVTTSKLEIDTGVGAITFSGTVNGDVEVETGVGDVTLNLTGSQDGYNYQVECGVGSIDVGAEHYTMLSHETHINNKAPYTMELECGVGNIAVNFDQIL
;
A
#
# COMPACT_ATOMS: atom_id res chain seq x y z
N ARG A 1 15.48 39.05 42.08
CA ARG A 1 14.60 39.30 40.89
C ARG A 1 14.39 37.93 40.29
N ASP A 2 13.30 37.36 40.67
CA ASP A 2 12.82 36.06 40.25
C ASP A 2 12.28 36.22 38.82
N ASP A 3 12.70 35.37 37.91
CA ASP A 3 12.10 35.20 36.63
C ASP A 3 11.24 33.92 36.68
N PRO A 4 9.95 34.01 36.58
CA PRO A 4 9.10 32.86 36.54
C PRO A 4 8.87 32.45 35.10
N ASP A 5 8.82 31.14 34.91
CA ASP A 5 7.96 30.50 33.92
C ASP A 5 8.53 30.28 32.52
N ASP A 6 9.12 29.10 32.35
CA ASP A 6 9.13 28.40 31.06
C ASP A 6 8.67 26.95 31.25
N THR A 7 7.40 26.80 31.64
CA THR A 7 6.70 25.52 31.69
C THR A 7 5.48 25.57 30.79
N ASP A 8 5.68 25.53 29.48
CA ASP A 8 4.65 25.09 28.53
C ASP A 8 5.30 24.48 27.28
N ARG A 9 6.06 23.41 27.48
CA ARG A 9 6.22 22.43 26.41
C ARG A 9 4.98 21.55 26.42
N ALA A 10 3.94 21.99 25.73
CA ALA A 10 2.86 21.15 25.34
C ALA A 10 3.44 19.97 24.56
N SER A 11 3.51 18.81 25.19
CA SER A 11 3.70 17.53 24.51
C SER A 11 2.44 17.34 23.67
N GLY A 12 2.51 17.71 22.38
CA GLY A 12 1.48 17.44 21.42
C GLY A 12 1.37 15.93 21.26
N SER A 13 0.52 15.30 22.05
CA SER A 13 0.06 13.95 21.76
C SER A 13 -0.71 14.03 20.47
N SER A 14 -0.15 13.49 19.37
CA SER A 14 -0.87 13.43 18.10
C SER A 14 -2.12 12.56 18.31
N GLN A 15 -3.28 13.21 18.31
CA GLN A 15 -4.55 12.52 18.47
C GLN A 15 -4.86 11.76 17.18
N VAL A 16 -5.36 10.54 17.31
CA VAL A 16 -5.92 9.79 16.19
C VAL A 16 -7.27 10.40 15.85
N SER A 17 -7.43 10.86 14.62
CA SER A 17 -8.72 11.30 14.08
C SER A 17 -9.28 10.23 13.15
N THR A 18 -10.54 9.83 13.38
CA THR A 18 -11.26 8.95 12.46
C THR A 18 -11.97 9.79 11.44
N VAL A 19 -11.63 9.60 10.17
CA VAL A 19 -12.32 10.18 9.03
C VAL A 19 -13.29 9.14 8.49
N SER A 20 -14.57 9.46 8.52
CA SER A 20 -15.63 8.58 8.03
C SER A 20 -16.72 9.45 7.43
N ASP A 21 -17.05 9.22 6.18
CA ASP A 21 -18.10 9.93 5.45
C ASP A 21 -19.06 8.90 4.84
N PRO A 22 -20.37 9.10 4.87
CA PRO A 22 -21.33 8.16 4.30
C PRO A 22 -21.08 7.82 2.83
N SER A 23 -20.45 8.72 2.06
CA SER A 23 -20.09 8.47 0.67
C SER A 23 -19.04 7.35 0.49
N TYR A 24 -18.25 7.04 1.53
CA TYR A 24 -17.26 5.98 1.49
C TYR A 24 -17.89 4.57 1.34
N ALA A 25 -19.19 4.42 1.62
CA ALA A 25 -19.92 3.20 1.31
C ALA A 25 -20.04 2.92 -0.21
N GLN A 26 -19.79 3.91 -1.05
CA GLN A 26 -19.83 3.79 -2.51
C GLN A 26 -18.44 3.63 -3.13
N ALA A 27 -17.39 3.63 -2.32
CA ALA A 27 -16.03 3.49 -2.80
C ALA A 27 -15.81 2.12 -3.43
N ARG A 28 -15.49 2.07 -4.69
CA ARG A 28 -15.13 0.86 -5.44
C ARG A 28 -13.63 0.74 -5.66
N LYS A 29 -12.93 1.85 -5.50
CA LYS A 29 -11.47 1.96 -5.65
C LYS A 29 -10.91 2.66 -4.42
N LEU A 30 -9.70 2.24 -4.03
CA LEU A 30 -8.91 2.90 -3.00
C LEU A 30 -7.58 3.34 -3.62
N ASP A 31 -7.31 4.64 -3.52
CA ASP A 31 -6.10 5.28 -4.02
C ASP A 31 -5.39 5.95 -2.83
N VAL A 32 -4.23 5.41 -2.46
CA VAL A 32 -3.39 5.87 -1.34
C VAL A 32 -2.13 6.46 -1.91
N ASP A 33 -1.98 7.79 -1.81
CA ASP A 33 -0.87 8.57 -2.34
C ASP A 33 -0.21 9.33 -1.18
N ILE A 34 0.89 8.78 -0.65
CA ILE A 34 1.50 9.22 0.60
C ILE A 34 3.01 9.43 0.41
N ASP A 35 3.47 10.66 0.62
CA ASP A 35 4.89 11.02 0.51
C ASP A 35 5.78 10.28 1.52
N LYS A 36 5.28 10.09 2.74
CA LYS A 36 5.94 9.31 3.80
C LYS A 36 4.96 8.86 4.87
N GLY A 37 5.25 7.74 5.53
CA GLY A 37 4.45 7.30 6.68
C GLY A 37 4.45 5.80 6.91
N VAL A 38 3.59 5.40 7.85
CA VAL A 38 3.27 4.01 8.11
C VAL A 38 1.79 3.81 7.83
N ILE A 39 1.49 2.96 6.86
CA ILE A 39 0.14 2.71 6.38
C ILE A 39 -0.26 1.27 6.68
N ARG A 40 -1.46 1.10 7.19
CA ARG A 40 -2.07 -0.20 7.39
C ARG A 40 -3.44 -0.22 6.73
N VAL A 41 -3.68 -1.18 5.87
CA VAL A 41 -4.99 -1.45 5.26
C VAL A 41 -5.43 -2.84 5.70
N SER A 42 -6.61 -2.97 6.27
CA SER A 42 -7.10 -4.28 6.71
C SER A 42 -8.61 -4.38 6.66
N GLU A 43 -9.11 -5.61 6.52
CA GLU A 43 -10.53 -5.88 6.69
C GLU A 43 -10.94 -5.74 8.15
N LYS A 44 -12.18 -5.30 8.36
CA LYS A 44 -12.83 -5.20 9.66
C LYS A 44 -14.28 -5.65 9.58
N GLU A 45 -14.66 -6.53 10.48
CA GLU A 45 -16.04 -6.93 10.67
C GLU A 45 -16.87 -5.82 11.35
N GLY A 46 -18.18 -5.79 11.07
CA GLY A 46 -19.13 -4.91 11.74
C GLY A 46 -19.11 -3.45 11.31
N ILE A 47 -18.39 -3.10 10.25
CA ILE A 47 -18.47 -1.80 9.60
C ILE A 47 -19.14 -1.93 8.23
N SER A 48 -19.90 -0.90 7.82
CA SER A 48 -20.63 -0.88 6.54
C SER A 48 -19.97 -0.04 5.46
N GLN A 49 -18.92 0.67 5.80
CA GLN A 49 -18.18 1.56 4.89
C GLN A 49 -16.71 1.63 5.30
N ILE A 50 -15.86 2.07 4.38
CA ILE A 50 -14.44 2.29 4.67
C ILE A 50 -14.30 3.38 5.74
N GLN A 51 -13.40 3.16 6.68
CA GLN A 51 -13.01 4.11 7.73
C GLN A 51 -11.51 4.37 7.63
N VAL A 52 -11.11 5.62 7.82
CA VAL A 52 -9.69 6.02 7.82
C VAL A 52 -9.34 6.65 9.15
N ASN A 53 -8.44 6.03 9.88
CA ASN A 53 -7.88 6.55 11.12
C ASN A 53 -6.54 7.23 10.79
N VAL A 54 -6.44 8.52 11.07
CA VAL A 54 -5.28 9.33 10.76
C VAL A 54 -4.63 9.85 12.03
N GLN A 55 -3.35 9.58 12.19
CA GLN A 55 -2.49 10.20 13.18
C GLN A 55 -1.40 10.99 12.43
N ASP A 56 -1.68 12.24 12.14
CA ASP A 56 -0.80 13.15 11.41
C ASP A 56 -0.71 14.48 12.15
N THR A 57 0.38 14.69 12.86
CA THR A 57 0.63 15.90 13.68
C THR A 57 0.45 17.20 12.91
N TYR A 58 0.63 17.17 11.61
CA TYR A 58 0.58 18.36 10.75
C TYR A 58 -0.71 18.49 9.96
N ASN A 59 -1.68 17.57 10.12
CA ASN A 59 -2.97 17.58 9.42
C ASN A 59 -2.84 17.71 7.89
N ARG A 60 -1.89 17.02 7.29
CA ARG A 60 -1.64 17.06 5.84
C ARG A 60 -2.31 15.92 5.08
N THR A 61 -2.82 14.95 5.81
CA THR A 61 -3.53 13.82 5.23
C THR A 61 -4.96 14.24 4.90
N GLN A 62 -5.34 14.07 3.66
CA GLN A 62 -6.67 14.37 3.14
C GLN A 62 -7.34 13.06 2.70
N CYS A 63 -8.61 12.91 3.05
CA CYS A 63 -9.44 11.79 2.64
C CYS A 63 -10.70 12.34 1.97
N TYR A 64 -10.94 11.95 0.73
CA TYR A 64 -12.11 12.42 -0.02
C TYR A 64 -12.51 11.43 -1.11
N MET A 65 -13.77 11.48 -1.50
CA MET A 65 -14.30 10.74 -2.64
C MET A 65 -14.10 11.53 -3.93
N ASP A 66 -13.63 10.84 -4.95
CA ASP A 66 -13.61 11.30 -6.34
C ASP A 66 -14.32 10.24 -7.18
N GLU A 67 -15.57 10.53 -7.56
CA GLU A 67 -16.51 9.55 -8.10
C GLU A 67 -16.67 8.33 -7.19
N PHE A 68 -16.15 7.16 -7.58
CA PHE A 68 -16.16 5.91 -6.83
C PHE A 68 -14.78 5.54 -6.25
N THR A 69 -13.86 6.49 -6.22
CA THR A 69 -12.51 6.32 -5.67
C THR A 69 -12.39 7.04 -4.34
N LEU A 70 -12.12 6.32 -3.27
CA LEU A 70 -11.66 6.93 -2.04
C LEU A 70 -10.18 7.26 -2.18
N LYS A 71 -9.86 8.54 -2.12
CA LYS A 71 -8.50 9.05 -2.15
C LYS A 71 -8.02 9.38 -0.75
N VAL A 72 -6.87 8.82 -0.38
CA VAL A 72 -6.14 9.11 0.86
C VAL A 72 -4.81 9.69 0.45
N LYS A 73 -4.68 11.02 0.52
CA LYS A 73 -3.53 11.75 0.00
C LYS A 73 -2.79 12.49 1.09
N ARG A 74 -1.46 12.46 1.01
CA ARG A 74 -0.60 13.27 1.85
C ARG A 74 0.60 13.78 1.07
N GLU A 75 0.70 15.08 0.95
CA GLU A 75 1.80 15.73 0.25
C GLU A 75 2.94 16.14 1.19
N SER A 76 4.17 16.08 0.68
CA SER A 76 5.34 16.57 1.37
C SER A 76 5.24 18.08 1.60
N GLY A 77 5.57 18.52 2.79
CA GLY A 77 5.64 19.93 3.11
C GLY A 77 6.92 20.25 3.84
N ARG A 78 7.33 21.51 3.80
CA ARG A 78 8.45 22.04 4.58
C ARG A 78 8.12 21.99 6.08
N SER A 79 8.30 20.85 6.72
CA SER A 79 8.23 20.76 8.19
C SER A 79 9.59 20.41 8.76
N ARG A 80 9.94 21.07 9.85
CA ARG A 80 11.16 20.78 10.62
C ARG A 80 11.03 19.56 11.52
N GLY A 81 9.93 18.79 11.43
CA GLY A 81 9.66 17.62 12.24
C GLY A 81 9.85 16.31 11.48
N ASN A 82 10.39 15.32 12.19
CA ASN A 82 10.73 14.00 11.64
C ASN A 82 9.62 12.96 11.86
N GLU A 83 8.42 13.40 12.28
CA GLU A 83 7.31 12.49 12.56
C GLU A 83 6.68 11.99 11.26
N ALA A 84 6.66 10.67 11.12
CA ALA A 84 5.96 9.98 10.06
C ALA A 84 4.49 9.79 10.48
N PRO A 85 3.50 10.14 9.65
CA PRO A 85 2.10 9.90 9.94
C PRO A 85 1.83 8.40 10.02
N ARG A 86 0.79 8.05 10.79
CA ARG A 86 0.23 6.70 10.83
C ARG A 86 -1.18 6.75 10.28
N ILE A 87 -1.45 5.93 9.29
CA ILE A 87 -2.73 5.88 8.61
C ILE A 87 -3.22 4.44 8.64
N GLU A 88 -4.39 4.23 9.22
CA GLU A 88 -5.06 2.93 9.23
C GLU A 88 -6.34 3.04 8.41
N ILE A 89 -6.48 2.19 7.39
CA ILE A 89 -7.65 2.12 6.53
C ILE A 89 -8.35 0.80 6.79
N LEU A 90 -9.58 0.87 7.25
CA LEU A 90 -10.42 -0.27 7.58
C LEU A 90 -11.47 -0.47 6.50
N ILE A 91 -11.43 -1.63 5.85
CA ILE A 91 -12.35 -2.01 4.77
C ILE A 91 -13.37 -2.99 5.34
N PRO A 92 -14.67 -2.88 5.04
CA PRO A 92 -15.64 -3.87 5.48
C PRO A 92 -15.25 -5.28 5.06
N ALA A 93 -15.37 -6.25 5.96
CA ALA A 93 -15.02 -7.65 5.66
C ALA A 93 -15.81 -8.18 4.45
N GLY A 94 -15.11 -8.84 3.52
CA GLY A 94 -15.68 -9.35 2.27
C GLY A 94 -15.98 -8.28 1.22
N TYR A 95 -15.50 -7.05 1.41
CA TYR A 95 -15.68 -5.97 0.45
C TYR A 95 -14.65 -6.07 -0.67
N GLY A 96 -15.10 -6.36 -1.89
CA GLY A 96 -14.23 -6.39 -3.08
C GLY A 96 -14.02 -5.00 -3.66
N LEU A 97 -12.77 -4.59 -3.80
CA LEU A 97 -12.39 -3.38 -4.53
C LEU A 97 -12.23 -3.71 -6.03
N ASP A 98 -12.62 -2.78 -6.90
CA ASP A 98 -12.27 -2.85 -8.32
C ASP A 98 -10.78 -2.58 -8.54
N LYS A 99 -10.18 -1.71 -7.71
CA LYS A 99 -8.76 -1.38 -7.75
C LYS A 99 -8.26 -0.94 -6.38
N LEU A 100 -7.06 -1.40 -6.04
CA LEU A 100 -6.23 -0.85 -4.97
C LEU A 100 -4.96 -0.27 -5.58
N SER A 101 -4.71 1.01 -5.36
CA SER A 101 -3.51 1.72 -5.81
C SER A 101 -2.77 2.28 -4.59
N LEU A 102 -1.48 1.96 -4.50
CA LEU A 102 -0.58 2.38 -3.43
C LEU A 102 0.61 3.11 -4.07
N ASP A 103 0.61 4.44 -4.01
CA ASP A 103 1.71 5.31 -4.44
C ASP A 103 2.40 5.88 -3.20
N MET A 104 3.65 5.49 -2.98
CA MET A 104 4.35 5.77 -1.72
C MET A 104 5.75 6.30 -1.95
N GLY A 105 6.03 7.51 -1.47
CA GLY A 105 7.36 8.11 -1.58
C GLY A 105 8.38 7.41 -0.68
N ALA A 106 8.24 7.51 0.65
CA ALA A 106 9.11 6.88 1.64
C ALA A 106 8.25 6.31 2.78
N ALA A 107 7.74 5.09 2.63
CA ALA A 107 6.73 4.55 3.53
C ALA A 107 6.89 3.05 3.80
N GLU A 108 6.29 2.64 4.91
CA GLU A 108 6.01 1.24 5.21
C GLU A 108 4.51 0.99 5.06
N CYS A 109 4.11 -0.01 4.30
CA CYS A 109 2.71 -0.35 4.11
C CYS A 109 2.45 -1.83 4.36
N THR A 110 1.39 -2.11 5.10
CA THR A 110 0.89 -3.47 5.31
C THR A 110 -0.58 -3.54 4.93
N VAL A 111 -0.91 -4.42 3.98
CA VAL A 111 -2.28 -4.71 3.54
C VAL A 111 -2.64 -6.14 3.92
N LEU A 112 -3.74 -6.34 4.63
CA LEU A 112 -4.15 -7.64 5.16
C LEU A 112 -5.61 -7.97 4.83
N GLY A 113 -5.83 -9.13 4.21
CA GLY A 113 -7.16 -9.69 3.95
C GLY A 113 -7.93 -9.04 2.81
N VAL A 114 -7.36 -8.10 2.08
CA VAL A 114 -8.07 -7.32 1.07
C VAL A 114 -8.25 -8.12 -0.23
N THR A 115 -9.46 -8.01 -0.79
CA THR A 115 -9.78 -8.52 -2.12
C THR A 115 -9.91 -7.38 -3.11
N THR A 116 -9.20 -7.45 -4.23
CA THR A 116 -9.25 -6.46 -5.31
C THR A 116 -9.21 -7.09 -6.69
N SER A 117 -9.76 -6.41 -7.70
CA SER A 117 -9.67 -6.86 -9.10
C SER A 117 -8.41 -6.36 -9.80
N LYS A 118 -7.78 -5.30 -9.31
CA LYS A 118 -6.49 -4.80 -9.79
C LYS A 118 -5.65 -4.29 -8.63
N LEU A 119 -4.37 -4.62 -8.61
CA LEU A 119 -3.41 -4.12 -7.63
C LEU A 119 -2.31 -3.34 -8.35
N GLU A 120 -2.10 -2.09 -7.95
CA GLU A 120 -0.97 -1.26 -8.37
C GLU A 120 -0.19 -0.80 -7.16
N ILE A 121 1.11 -1.00 -7.17
CA ILE A 121 2.05 -0.58 -6.13
C ILE A 121 3.19 0.16 -6.80
N ASP A 122 3.37 1.43 -6.44
CA ASP A 122 4.54 2.24 -6.76
C ASP A 122 5.17 2.73 -5.46
N THR A 123 6.44 2.42 -5.24
CA THR A 123 7.13 2.88 -4.04
C THR A 123 8.53 3.39 -4.35
N GLY A 124 8.79 4.63 -3.93
CA GLY A 124 10.12 5.22 -4.07
C GLY A 124 11.13 4.52 -3.15
N VAL A 125 10.89 4.53 -1.85
CA VAL A 125 11.74 3.90 -0.82
C VAL A 125 10.89 3.31 0.29
N GLY A 126 11.06 2.03 0.61
CA GLY A 126 10.36 1.44 1.75
C GLY A 126 10.10 -0.04 1.67
N ALA A 127 9.15 -0.49 2.46
CA ALA A 127 8.73 -1.88 2.50
C ALA A 127 7.21 -1.99 2.40
N ILE A 128 6.74 -2.86 1.51
CA ILE A 128 5.31 -3.12 1.34
C ILE A 128 5.05 -4.61 1.50
N THR A 129 4.06 -4.94 2.30
CA THR A 129 3.53 -6.30 2.41
C THR A 129 2.05 -6.28 2.07
N PHE A 130 1.68 -7.00 1.03
CA PHE A 130 0.28 -7.26 0.67
C PHE A 130 -0.06 -8.73 0.94
N SER A 131 -1.14 -8.98 1.64
CA SER A 131 -1.70 -10.33 1.85
C SER A 131 -3.18 -10.30 1.53
N GLY A 132 -3.61 -11.03 0.49
CA GLY A 132 -5.00 -11.00 0.06
C GLY A 132 -5.24 -11.68 -1.27
N THR A 133 -6.36 -11.33 -1.90
CA THR A 133 -6.79 -11.90 -3.18
C THR A 133 -6.78 -10.83 -4.26
N VAL A 134 -6.12 -11.11 -5.39
CA VAL A 134 -6.19 -10.27 -6.59
C VAL A 134 -6.80 -11.07 -7.73
N ASN A 135 -7.97 -10.63 -8.19
CA ASN A 135 -8.73 -11.27 -9.27
C ASN A 135 -8.52 -10.53 -10.61
N GLY A 136 -7.28 -10.18 -10.92
CA GLY A 136 -6.91 -9.44 -12.13
C GLY A 136 -5.44 -9.11 -12.18
N ASP A 137 -5.08 -8.04 -12.87
CA ASP A 137 -3.70 -7.66 -13.10
C ASP A 137 -3.02 -7.11 -11.84
N VAL A 138 -1.72 -7.34 -11.75
CA VAL A 138 -0.83 -6.86 -10.69
C VAL A 138 0.31 -6.08 -11.33
N GLU A 139 0.56 -4.88 -10.83
CA GLU A 139 1.66 -4.02 -11.25
C GLU A 139 2.42 -3.56 -10.00
N VAL A 140 3.72 -3.82 -9.95
CA VAL A 140 4.58 -3.46 -8.83
C VAL A 140 5.84 -2.80 -9.35
N GLU A 141 6.04 -1.55 -8.98
CA GLU A 141 7.28 -0.81 -9.19
C GLU A 141 7.89 -0.42 -7.85
N THR A 142 9.17 -0.72 -7.63
CA THR A 142 9.90 -0.28 -6.45
C THR A 142 11.24 0.32 -6.81
N GLY A 143 11.48 1.56 -6.37
CA GLY A 143 12.77 2.22 -6.55
C GLY A 143 13.84 1.59 -5.68
N VAL A 144 13.68 1.65 -4.35
CA VAL A 144 14.60 1.06 -3.34
C VAL A 144 13.81 0.46 -2.20
N GLY A 145 13.87 -0.85 -2.04
CA GLY A 145 13.22 -1.53 -0.92
C GLY A 145 12.70 -2.92 -1.25
N ASP A 146 11.82 -3.39 -0.38
CA ASP A 146 11.30 -4.74 -0.49
C ASP A 146 9.77 -4.73 -0.62
N VAL A 147 9.25 -5.52 -1.55
CA VAL A 147 7.82 -5.75 -1.71
C VAL A 147 7.54 -7.25 -1.55
N THR A 148 6.60 -7.58 -0.67
CA THR A 148 6.14 -8.96 -0.48
C THR A 148 4.65 -9.04 -0.80
N LEU A 149 4.30 -9.90 -1.76
CA LEU A 149 2.93 -10.23 -2.10
C LEU A 149 2.63 -11.66 -1.64
N ASN A 150 1.64 -11.83 -0.77
CA ASN A 150 1.11 -13.14 -0.38
C ASN A 150 -0.29 -13.24 -0.99
N LEU A 151 -0.39 -13.92 -2.11
CA LEU A 151 -1.60 -13.98 -2.93
C LEU A 151 -2.33 -15.31 -2.76
N THR A 152 -3.64 -15.23 -2.64
CA THR A 152 -4.49 -16.42 -2.77
C THR A 152 -4.56 -16.83 -4.22
N GLY A 153 -4.27 -18.10 -4.53
CA GLY A 153 -4.35 -18.61 -5.90
C GLY A 153 -3.11 -19.38 -6.34
N SER A 154 -2.83 -19.32 -7.64
CA SER A 154 -1.74 -20.10 -8.26
C SER A 154 -0.84 -19.21 -9.12
N GLN A 155 0.43 -19.54 -9.14
CA GLN A 155 1.43 -18.94 -10.03
C GLN A 155 1.01 -19.01 -11.52
N ASP A 156 0.36 -20.10 -11.93
CA ASP A 156 -0.10 -20.27 -13.33
C ASP A 156 -1.26 -19.37 -13.72
N GLY A 157 -1.84 -18.62 -12.76
CA GLY A 157 -2.90 -17.65 -13.00
C GLY A 157 -2.45 -16.36 -13.69
N TYR A 158 -1.13 -16.18 -13.85
CA TYR A 158 -0.54 -14.97 -14.40
C TYR A 158 0.45 -15.23 -15.54
N ASN A 159 0.52 -14.29 -16.47
CA ASN A 159 1.69 -14.08 -17.33
C ASN A 159 2.59 -13.07 -16.62
N TYR A 160 3.90 -13.18 -16.75
CA TYR A 160 4.83 -12.33 -16.00
C TYR A 160 5.71 -11.50 -16.91
N GLN A 161 5.91 -10.24 -16.52
CA GLN A 161 6.98 -9.36 -16.97
C GLN A 161 7.82 -9.01 -15.73
N VAL A 162 9.11 -9.30 -15.78
CA VAL A 162 9.99 -9.15 -14.63
C VAL A 162 11.25 -8.39 -15.02
N GLU A 163 11.52 -7.28 -14.33
CA GLU A 163 12.74 -6.49 -14.49
C GLU A 163 13.34 -6.18 -13.12
N CYS A 164 14.64 -6.45 -12.93
CA CYS A 164 15.35 -6.17 -11.69
C CYS A 164 16.72 -5.56 -11.98
N GLY A 165 17.00 -4.38 -11.41
CA GLY A 165 18.29 -3.72 -11.50
C GLY A 165 19.32 -4.36 -10.58
N VAL A 166 19.16 -4.23 -9.26
CA VAL A 166 20.07 -4.79 -8.24
C VAL A 166 19.25 -5.46 -7.14
N GLY A 167 19.30 -6.78 -7.07
CA GLY A 167 18.56 -7.56 -6.09
C GLY A 167 17.93 -8.81 -6.68
N SER A 168 16.71 -9.16 -6.25
CA SER A 168 16.01 -10.34 -6.76
C SER A 168 14.51 -10.12 -6.87
N ILE A 169 13.90 -10.89 -7.78
CA ILE A 169 12.45 -11.05 -7.84
C ILE A 169 12.16 -12.55 -7.75
N ASP A 170 11.40 -12.93 -6.74
CA ASP A 170 11.00 -14.32 -6.49
C ASP A 170 9.50 -14.46 -6.77
N VAL A 171 9.12 -15.39 -7.62
CA VAL A 171 7.71 -15.67 -7.95
C VAL A 171 7.45 -17.15 -7.73
N GLY A 172 6.81 -17.47 -6.63
CA GLY A 172 6.61 -18.86 -6.23
C GLY A 172 7.93 -19.60 -6.08
N ALA A 173 8.18 -20.58 -6.97
CA ALA A 173 9.43 -21.34 -7.00
C ALA A 173 10.51 -20.75 -7.93
N GLU A 174 10.16 -19.76 -8.73
CA GLU A 174 11.07 -19.13 -9.70
C GLU A 174 11.85 -17.97 -9.07
N HIS A 175 13.14 -17.90 -9.38
CA HIS A 175 14.06 -16.91 -8.83
C HIS A 175 14.77 -16.14 -9.95
N TYR A 176 14.62 -14.80 -9.96
CA TYR A 176 15.20 -13.89 -10.94
C TYR A 176 16.20 -12.97 -10.24
N THR A 177 17.47 -13.06 -10.58
CA THR A 177 18.52 -12.21 -10.02
C THR A 177 19.15 -11.34 -11.08
N MET A 178 19.48 -10.09 -10.68
CA MET A 178 20.36 -9.16 -11.39
C MET A 178 20.35 -9.34 -12.91
N LEU A 179 19.30 -8.91 -13.56
CA LEU A 179 19.24 -9.02 -15.00
C LEU A 179 18.94 -7.65 -15.60
N SER A 180 19.90 -7.11 -16.30
CA SER A 180 19.67 -6.05 -17.27
C SER A 180 18.75 -6.47 -18.44
N HIS A 181 17.96 -7.52 -18.26
CA HIS A 181 17.07 -8.07 -19.29
C HIS A 181 15.71 -8.32 -18.68
N GLU A 182 14.74 -7.66 -19.26
CA GLU A 182 13.33 -7.93 -19.05
C GLU A 182 13.02 -9.40 -19.40
N THR A 183 12.38 -10.09 -18.49
CA THR A 183 11.98 -11.49 -18.68
C THR A 183 10.46 -11.57 -18.83
N HIS A 184 10.01 -12.20 -19.93
CA HIS A 184 8.59 -12.44 -20.19
C HIS A 184 8.27 -13.91 -20.08
N ILE A 185 7.25 -14.24 -19.27
CA ILE A 185 6.72 -15.61 -19.14
C ILE A 185 5.25 -15.60 -19.56
N ASN A 186 4.93 -16.42 -20.55
CA ASN A 186 3.58 -16.56 -21.06
C ASN A 186 2.96 -17.91 -20.66
N ASN A 187 2.21 -17.91 -19.59
CA ASN A 187 1.47 -19.08 -19.10
C ASN A 187 0.11 -19.27 -19.81
N LYS A 188 -0.21 -18.39 -20.79
CA LYS A 188 -1.56 -18.28 -21.39
C LYS A 188 -2.64 -17.99 -20.35
N ALA A 189 -2.26 -17.31 -19.28
CA ALA A 189 -3.12 -16.92 -18.19
C ALA A 189 -4.00 -15.72 -18.55
N PRO A 190 -5.15 -15.53 -17.87
CA PRO A 190 -6.03 -14.40 -18.14
C PRO A 190 -5.48 -13.06 -17.62
N TYR A 191 -4.53 -13.09 -16.67
CA TYR A 191 -4.01 -11.90 -16.02
C TYR A 191 -2.51 -11.73 -16.25
N THR A 192 -2.04 -10.50 -16.08
CA THR A 192 -0.62 -10.14 -16.17
C THR A 192 -0.11 -9.64 -14.81
N MET A 193 1.13 -10.00 -14.49
CA MET A 193 1.86 -9.49 -13.35
C MET A 193 3.16 -8.84 -13.85
N GLU A 194 3.25 -7.52 -13.68
CA GLU A 194 4.42 -6.71 -14.01
C GLU A 194 5.15 -6.37 -12.71
N LEU A 195 6.43 -6.78 -12.62
CA LEU A 195 7.24 -6.61 -11.44
C LEU A 195 8.55 -5.92 -11.81
N GLU A 196 8.73 -4.69 -11.35
CA GLU A 196 9.92 -3.88 -11.57
C GLU A 196 10.59 -3.51 -10.24
N CYS A 197 11.89 -3.78 -10.13
CA CYS A 197 12.67 -3.46 -8.95
C CYS A 197 13.97 -2.74 -9.35
N GLY A 198 14.17 -1.51 -8.87
CA GLY A 198 15.43 -0.80 -9.04
C GLY A 198 16.53 -1.40 -8.17
N VAL A 199 16.40 -1.33 -6.84
CA VAL A 199 17.33 -1.87 -5.85
C VAL A 199 16.55 -2.48 -4.69
N GLY A 200 16.63 -3.80 -4.51
CA GLY A 200 15.92 -4.51 -3.44
C GLY A 200 15.32 -5.82 -3.90
N ASN A 201 14.21 -6.23 -3.29
CA ASN A 201 13.64 -7.53 -3.59
C ASN A 201 12.11 -7.43 -3.74
N ILE A 202 11.56 -8.21 -4.69
CA ILE A 202 10.13 -8.47 -4.78
C ILE A 202 9.93 -9.97 -4.55
N ALA A 203 9.08 -10.34 -3.60
CA ALA A 203 8.70 -11.72 -3.34
C ALA A 203 7.21 -11.90 -3.56
N VAL A 204 6.83 -12.83 -4.44
CA VAL A 204 5.43 -13.21 -4.68
C VAL A 204 5.23 -14.65 -4.24
N ASN A 205 4.46 -14.82 -3.20
CA ASN A 205 4.08 -16.11 -2.63
C ASN A 205 2.63 -16.42 -2.98
N PHE A 206 2.34 -17.67 -3.27
CA PHE A 206 1.00 -18.14 -3.55
C PHE A 206 0.57 -19.17 -2.51
N ASP A 207 -0.55 -18.90 -1.83
CA ASP A 207 -1.20 -19.87 -0.98
C ASP A 207 -2.08 -20.77 -1.88
N GLN A 208 -1.62 -21.98 -2.10
CA GLN A 208 -2.43 -22.97 -2.80
C GLN A 208 -3.67 -23.30 -1.96
N ILE A 209 -4.84 -22.99 -2.48
CA ILE A 209 -6.08 -23.52 -1.94
C ILE A 209 -6.07 -25.02 -2.22
N LEU A 210 -5.83 -25.83 -1.17
CA LEU A 210 -5.93 -27.30 -1.23
C LEU A 210 -7.38 -27.71 -1.37
#